data_2dc3f454d152c00a5b1c7c8c6e31b150
#
_entry.id   2dc3f454d152c00a5b1c7c8c6e31b150
#
_cell.length_a   1.000
_cell.length_b   1.000
_cell.length_c   1.000
_cell.angle_alpha   90.00
_cell.angle_beta   90.00
_cell.angle_gamma   90.00
#
_symmetry.space_group_name_H-M   'P 1'
#
loop_
_entity.id
_entity.type
_entity.pdbx_description
1 polymer ?
#
loop_
_entity_poly.entity_id
_entity_poly.type
_entity_poly.pdbx_seq_one_letter_code
_entity_poly.pdbx_strand_id
1 'polypeptide(L)' 'MIESVVLIEGQHVDQETLGISLANAKQIVIGRAGAIGVILHVAANSPADLEKALFELAQVPGVTGVLTLALRLQS' A
#
# COMPACT_ATOMS: atom_id res chain seq x y z
N MET A 1 7.88 9.57 -11.52
CA MET A 1 6.97 8.62 -10.85
C MET A 1 7.77 7.65 -9.99
N ILE A 2 7.24 7.31 -8.86
CA ILE A 2 7.82 6.34 -7.94
C ILE A 2 6.82 5.21 -7.70
N GLU A 3 7.28 3.97 -7.75
CA GLU A 3 6.45 2.79 -7.55
C GLU A 3 6.98 1.98 -6.37
N SER A 4 6.08 1.38 -5.63
CA SER A 4 6.46 0.56 -4.48
C SER A 4 5.57 -0.67 -4.41
N VAL A 5 6.16 -1.78 -4.03
CA VAL A 5 5.41 -2.99 -3.65
C VAL A 5 5.45 -3.05 -2.13
N VAL A 6 4.28 -3.06 -1.52
CA VAL A 6 4.17 -3.01 -0.06
C VAL A 6 3.33 -4.17 0.45
N LEU A 7 3.70 -4.67 1.62
CA LEU A 7 2.91 -5.62 2.37
C LEU A 7 2.12 -4.87 3.44
N ILE A 8 0.81 -4.96 3.38
CA ILE A 8 -0.08 -4.41 4.39
C ILE A 8 -0.42 -5.54 5.34
N GLU A 9 0.12 -5.47 6.54
CA GLU A 9 -0.05 -6.52 7.55
C GLU A 9 -1.34 -6.31 8.33
N GLY A 10 -2.07 -7.40 8.56
CA GLY A 10 -3.30 -7.37 9.33
C GLY A 10 -4.13 -8.62 9.10
N GLN A 11 -4.76 -9.13 10.17
CA GLN A 11 -5.50 -10.39 10.12
C GLN A 11 -6.80 -10.30 9.32
N HIS A 12 -7.46 -9.15 9.36
CA HIS A 12 -8.76 -8.94 8.72
C HIS A 12 -8.72 -7.89 7.62
N VAL A 13 -7.53 -7.64 7.08
CA VAL A 13 -7.35 -6.72 5.97
C VAL A 13 -7.64 -7.46 4.68
N ASP A 14 -8.56 -6.94 3.88
CA ASP A 14 -8.94 -7.52 2.60
C ASP A 14 -8.97 -6.46 1.50
N GLN A 15 -9.32 -6.90 0.30
CA GLN A 15 -9.38 -6.06 -0.87
C GLN A 15 -10.37 -4.92 -0.73
N GLU A 16 -11.51 -5.17 -0.11
CA GLU A 16 -12.53 -4.14 0.11
C GLU A 16 -12.06 -3.08 1.09
N THR A 17 -11.44 -3.52 2.18
CA THR A 17 -10.92 -2.61 3.20
C THR A 17 -9.83 -1.70 2.64
N LEU A 18 -9.00 -2.23 1.74
CA LEU A 18 -7.90 -1.50 1.12
C LEU A 18 -8.31 -0.80 -0.18
N GLY A 19 -9.56 -0.96 -0.63
CA GLY A 19 -10.08 -0.31 -1.82
C GLY A 19 -10.35 1.17 -1.65
N ILE A 20 -9.74 1.82 -0.66
CA ILE A 20 -9.88 3.26 -0.44
C ILE A 20 -9.20 4.03 -1.56
N SER A 21 -9.75 5.20 -1.87
CA SER A 21 -9.14 6.09 -2.84
C SER A 21 -8.05 6.91 -2.15
N LEU A 22 -6.82 6.75 -2.62
CA LEU A 22 -5.70 7.54 -2.12
C LEU A 22 -5.67 8.90 -2.81
N ALA A 23 -5.40 9.95 -2.03
CA ALA A 23 -5.45 11.33 -2.53
C ALA A 23 -4.38 11.61 -3.59
N ASN A 24 -3.17 11.07 -3.41
CA ASN A 24 -2.01 11.43 -4.23
C ASN A 24 -1.30 10.22 -4.84
N ALA A 25 -1.98 9.08 -4.91
CA ALA A 25 -1.37 7.86 -5.43
C ALA A 25 -2.42 6.92 -5.98
N LYS A 26 -1.97 5.94 -6.75
CA LYS A 26 -2.81 4.85 -7.25
C LYS A 26 -2.33 3.55 -6.62
N GLN A 27 -3.28 2.69 -6.31
CA GLN A 27 -2.97 1.39 -5.73
C GLN A 27 -3.68 0.27 -6.48
N ILE A 28 -3.02 -0.87 -6.56
CA ILE A 28 -3.58 -2.09 -7.15
C ILE A 28 -3.23 -3.23 -6.20
N VAL A 29 -4.22 -4.02 -5.83
CA VAL A 29 -3.98 -5.22 -5.04
C VAL A 29 -3.36 -6.27 -5.94
N ILE A 30 -2.16 -6.73 -5.59
CA ILE A 30 -1.45 -7.78 -6.31
C ILE A 30 -1.92 -9.15 -5.84
N GLY A 31 -2.08 -9.33 -4.52
CA GLY A 31 -2.50 -10.62 -3.97
C GLY A 31 -2.45 -10.64 -2.46
N ARG A 32 -2.57 -11.83 -1.90
CA ARG A 32 -2.51 -12.06 -0.46
C ARG A 32 -1.21 -12.76 -0.08
N ALA A 33 -0.71 -12.41 1.09
CA ALA A 33 0.43 -13.09 1.70
C ALA A 33 -0.08 -14.01 2.83
N GLY A 34 -0.88 -15.01 2.46
CA GLY A 34 -1.49 -15.93 3.41
C GLY A 34 -2.36 -15.21 4.43
N ALA A 35 -2.19 -15.53 5.70
CA ALA A 35 -2.91 -14.90 6.81
C ALA A 35 -2.23 -13.61 7.29
N ILE A 36 -1.07 -13.25 6.74
CA ILE A 36 -0.29 -12.10 7.19
C ILE A 36 -0.91 -10.79 6.74
N GLY A 37 -1.37 -10.74 5.49
CA GLY A 37 -1.92 -9.51 4.94
C GLY A 37 -2.07 -9.53 3.44
N VAL A 38 -2.01 -8.35 2.84
CA VAL A 38 -2.26 -8.13 1.41
C VAL A 38 -1.06 -7.40 0.80
N ILE A 39 -0.71 -7.79 -0.42
CA ILE A 39 0.38 -7.15 -1.17
C ILE A 39 -0.22 -6.17 -2.17
N LEU A 40 0.25 -4.93 -2.11
CA LEU A 40 -0.20 -3.85 -2.99
C LEU A 40 0.94 -3.33 -3.86
N HIS A 41 0.58 -2.89 -5.04
CA HIS A 41 1.42 -2.02 -5.86
C HIS A 41 0.90 -0.59 -5.72
N VAL A 42 1.75 0.32 -5.28
CA VAL A 42 1.40 1.73 -5.08
C VAL A 42 2.28 2.59 -5.98
N ALA A 43 1.67 3.49 -6.74
CA ALA A 43 2.39 4.41 -7.61
C ALA A 43 2.04 5.85 -7.25
N ALA A 44 3.04 6.70 -7.14
CA ALA A 44 2.88 8.10 -6.80
C ALA A 44 3.79 8.96 -7.67
N ASN A 45 3.49 10.26 -7.76
CA ASN A 45 4.28 11.19 -8.58
C ASN A 45 5.59 11.60 -7.93
N SER A 46 5.67 11.53 -6.62
CA SER A 46 6.86 11.94 -5.88
C SER A 46 7.03 11.07 -4.63
N PRO A 47 8.25 11.04 -4.05
CA PRO A 47 8.46 10.36 -2.78
C PRO A 47 7.57 10.86 -1.65
N ALA A 48 7.30 12.17 -1.60
CA ALA A 48 6.42 12.74 -0.60
C ALA A 48 4.98 12.22 -0.74
N ASP A 49 4.50 12.10 -1.96
CA ASP A 49 3.16 11.57 -2.23
C ASP A 49 3.08 10.08 -1.88
N LEU A 50 4.14 9.33 -2.14
CA LEU A 50 4.21 7.91 -1.76
C LEU A 50 4.15 7.77 -0.24
N GLU A 51 4.91 8.58 0.47
CA GLU A 51 4.94 8.56 1.93
C GLU A 51 3.55 8.84 2.51
N LYS A 52 2.85 9.84 1.97
CA LYS A 52 1.48 10.15 2.38
C LYS A 52 0.53 8.98 2.11
N ALA A 53 0.67 8.32 0.96
CA ALA A 53 -0.15 7.17 0.60
C ALA A 53 0.06 6.02 1.58
N LEU A 54 1.30 5.72 1.93
CA LEU A 54 1.62 4.67 2.89
C LEU A 54 1.08 5.00 4.27
N PHE A 55 1.13 6.27 4.66
CA PHE A 55 0.54 6.73 5.92
C PHE A 55 -0.98 6.54 5.92
N GLU A 56 -1.66 6.88 4.83
CA GLU A 56 -3.10 6.67 4.70
C GLU A 56 -3.46 5.19 4.81
N LEU A 57 -2.69 4.32 4.16
CA LEU A 57 -2.90 2.87 4.24
C LEU A 57 -2.71 2.36 5.67
N ALA A 58 -1.77 2.92 6.41
CA ALA A 58 -1.51 2.53 7.80
C ALA A 58 -2.68 2.91 8.73
N GLN A 59 -3.54 3.85 8.32
CA GLN A 59 -4.69 4.27 9.11
C GLN A 59 -5.93 3.41 8.86
N VAL A 60 -5.91 2.51 7.89
CA VAL A 60 -7.04 1.62 7.61
C VAL A 60 -7.30 0.71 8.82
N PRO A 61 -8.54 0.59 9.30
CA PRO A 61 -8.84 -0.28 10.44
C PRO A 61 -8.40 -1.71 10.20
N GLY A 62 -7.71 -2.29 11.16
CA GLY A 62 -7.19 -3.65 11.07
C GLY A 62 -5.75 -3.76 10.57
N VAL A 63 -5.20 -2.69 10.03
CA VAL A 63 -3.80 -2.66 9.60
C VAL A 63 -2.90 -2.55 10.82
N THR A 64 -1.97 -3.49 10.96
CA THR A 64 -1.01 -3.54 12.06
C THR A 64 0.40 -3.13 11.63
N GLY A 65 0.66 -3.10 10.32
CA GLY A 65 1.94 -2.67 9.81
C GLY A 65 1.93 -2.48 8.31
N VAL A 66 2.86 -1.67 7.82
CA VAL A 66 3.08 -1.45 6.39
C VAL A 66 4.57 -1.65 6.14
N LEU A 67 4.90 -2.62 5.29
CA LEU A 67 6.28 -2.98 5.00
C LEU A 67 6.56 -2.81 3.52
N THR A 68 7.56 -1.99 3.18
CA THR A 68 7.99 -1.83 1.80
C THR A 68 8.86 -3.02 1.40
N LEU A 69 8.41 -3.76 0.40
CA LEU A 69 9.13 -4.92 -0.14
C LEU A 69 10.05 -4.53 -1.28
N ALA A 70 9.65 -3.55 -2.09
CA ALA A 70 10.43 -3.08 -3.22
C ALA A 70 10.10 -1.62 -3.51
N LEU A 71 11.08 -0.88 -3.99
CA LEU A 71 10.93 0.53 -4.36
C LEU A 71 11.59 0.73 -5.71
N ARG A 72 10.88 1.40 -6.61
CA ARG A 72 11.37 1.66 -7.96
C ARG A 72 11.11 3.10 -8.33
N LEU A 73 12.18 3.79 -8.71
CA LEU A 73 12.11 5.14 -9.25
C LEU A 73 12.04 5.06 -10.77
N GLN A 74 11.08 5.77 -11.35
CA GLN A 74 10.98 5.94 -12.79
C GLN A 74 11.08 7.42 -13.12
N SER A 75 12.00 7.74 -13.98
CA SER A 75 12.14 9.11 -14.51
C SER A 75 11.19 9.37 -15.65
#